data_916f339584bff2c32242b3962bd106e2
#
_entry.id   916f339584bff2c32242b3962bd106e2
#
_cell.length_a   1.000
_cell.length_b   1.000
_cell.length_c   1.000
_cell.angle_alpha   90.00
_cell.angle_beta   90.00
_cell.angle_gamma   90.00
#
_symmetry.space_group_name_H-M   'P 1'
#
loop_
_entity.id
_entity.type
_entity.pdbx_description
1 polymer ?
#
loop_
_entity_poly.entity_id
_entity_poly.type
_entity_poly.pdbx_seq_one_letter_code
_entity_poly.pdbx_strand_id
1 'polypeptide(L)'
;RRQRQMCIRDSDDTALKSGDVVLFDIGGRNRNYCSDMTRTFFWGEPDEETARIYDIVRRANEAAEALIAPGVRMCDLDRAARDVIENAGYGKYFTHRLGHSIGLQDHEPGDVSLVNEQVVEPGMTFSIEPGIYLPGRTGVRIEDLALVAENGVEILNAYPHDPVRLD
;
A
#
# COMPACT_ATOMS: atom_id res chain seq x y z
N ARG A 1 11.36 -0.87 -17.75
CA ARG A 1 10.27 -1.50 -18.55
C ARG A 1 9.41 -2.50 -17.78
N ARG A 2 9.90 -3.19 -16.73
CA ARG A 2 9.08 -4.11 -15.92
C ARG A 2 8.17 -3.41 -14.91
N GLN A 3 8.51 -2.21 -14.48
CA GLN A 3 7.67 -1.39 -13.58
C GLN A 3 6.41 -0.84 -14.24
N ARG A 4 6.31 -0.87 -15.58
CA ARG A 4 5.12 -0.43 -16.31
C ARG A 4 3.87 -1.29 -16.08
N GLN A 5 3.99 -2.47 -15.49
CA GLN A 5 2.85 -3.36 -15.24
C GLN A 5 2.20 -3.15 -13.87
N MET A 6 2.90 -2.54 -12.92
CA MET A 6 2.40 -2.29 -11.57
C MET A 6 1.97 -0.85 -11.34
N CYS A 7 2.55 0.08 -12.06
CA CYS A 7 2.15 1.48 -12.04
C CYS A 7 1.84 1.91 -13.47
N ILE A 8 0.61 2.34 -13.76
CA ILE A 8 0.33 3.06 -15.00
C ILE A 8 0.99 4.43 -14.84
N ARG A 9 2.23 4.52 -15.31
CA ARG A 9 3.03 5.76 -15.29
C ARG A 9 2.97 6.48 -16.63
N ASP A 10 2.09 6.07 -17.48
CA ASP A 10 1.93 6.71 -18.76
C ASP A 10 1.15 7.99 -18.54
N SER A 11 1.89 9.08 -18.35
CA SER A 11 1.30 10.40 -18.47
C SER A 11 0.76 10.54 -19.87
N ASP A 12 -0.51 10.82 -19.99
CA ASP A 12 -1.21 11.15 -21.23
C ASP A 12 -1.86 12.53 -21.10
N ASP A 13 -2.59 12.94 -22.11
CA ASP A 13 -3.30 14.23 -22.13
C ASP A 13 -4.66 14.20 -21.38
N THR A 14 -4.91 13.18 -20.57
CA THR A 14 -6.16 13.07 -19.80
C THR A 14 -6.23 14.17 -18.76
N ALA A 15 -7.21 15.06 -18.89
CA ALA A 15 -7.49 16.08 -17.90
C ALA A 15 -8.25 15.50 -16.71
N LEU A 16 -7.82 15.85 -15.50
CA LEU A 16 -8.53 15.48 -14.27
C LEU A 16 -9.93 16.10 -14.24
N LYS A 17 -10.87 15.33 -13.74
CA LYS A 17 -12.27 15.74 -13.55
C LYS A 17 -12.66 15.61 -12.09
N SER A 18 -13.60 16.40 -11.64
CA SER A 18 -14.12 16.27 -10.27
C SER A 18 -14.62 14.84 -10.02
N GLY A 19 -14.17 14.25 -8.93
CA GLY A 19 -14.42 12.86 -8.55
C GLY A 19 -13.30 11.88 -8.92
N ASP A 20 -12.32 12.30 -9.74
CA ASP A 20 -11.18 11.45 -10.06
C ASP A 20 -10.30 11.23 -8.84
N VAL A 21 -9.62 10.08 -8.82
CA VAL A 21 -8.55 9.79 -7.86
C VAL A 21 -7.19 10.12 -8.48
N VAL A 22 -6.30 10.65 -7.66
CA VAL A 22 -4.90 10.89 -8.01
C VAL A 22 -4.03 10.07 -7.07
N LEU A 23 -3.44 9.02 -7.59
CA LEU A 23 -2.55 8.15 -6.84
C LEU A 23 -1.12 8.60 -7.07
N PHE A 24 -0.45 8.99 -5.98
CA PHE A 24 0.97 9.26 -5.97
C PHE A 24 1.71 8.09 -5.32
N ASP A 25 2.56 7.46 -6.10
CA ASP A 25 3.50 6.44 -5.69
C ASP A 25 4.89 7.01 -5.92
N ILE A 26 5.55 7.38 -4.84
CA ILE A 26 6.78 8.15 -4.86
C ILE A 26 7.84 7.53 -3.96
N GLY A 27 9.01 7.37 -4.52
CA GLY A 27 10.18 6.90 -3.80
C GLY A 27 11.38 7.83 -3.97
N GLY A 28 12.33 7.66 -3.09
CA GLY A 28 13.58 8.40 -3.12
C GLY A 28 14.74 7.56 -2.61
N ARG A 29 15.94 8.14 -2.65
CA ARG A 29 17.12 7.50 -2.09
C ARG A 29 17.92 8.49 -1.25
N ASN A 30 18.18 8.13 0.00
CA ASN A 30 19.03 8.89 0.91
C ASN A 30 20.11 7.99 1.49
N ARG A 31 21.39 8.38 1.34
CA ARG A 31 22.57 7.60 1.81
C ARG A 31 22.50 6.11 1.37
N ASN A 32 22.07 5.88 0.12
CA ASN A 32 21.87 4.59 -0.53
C ASN A 32 20.63 3.79 -0.10
N TYR A 33 19.93 4.15 0.95
CA TYR A 33 18.66 3.53 1.31
C TYR A 33 17.50 4.13 0.49
N CYS A 34 16.65 3.24 0.00
CA CYS A 34 15.43 3.61 -0.71
C CYS A 34 14.31 3.96 0.27
N SER A 35 13.42 4.83 -0.16
CA SER A 35 12.14 5.08 0.49
C SER A 35 11.02 4.88 -0.52
N ASP A 36 9.86 4.49 -0.06
CA ASP A 36 8.67 4.30 -0.85
C ASP A 36 7.43 4.74 -0.09
N MET A 37 6.44 5.28 -0.79
CA MET A 37 5.17 5.69 -0.21
C MET A 37 4.12 5.87 -1.29
N THR A 38 2.95 5.28 -1.09
CA THR A 38 1.78 5.60 -1.89
C THR A 38 0.73 6.32 -1.06
N ARG A 39 0.17 7.38 -1.66
CA ARG A 39 -1.05 8.03 -1.16
C ARG A 39 -2.01 8.27 -2.32
N THR A 40 -3.29 8.10 -2.02
CA THR A 40 -4.38 8.41 -2.95
C THR A 40 -5.10 9.67 -2.51
N PHE A 41 -5.28 10.60 -3.44
CA PHE A 41 -5.95 11.89 -3.25
C PHE A 41 -7.21 11.93 -4.10
N PHE A 42 -8.15 12.80 -3.76
CA PHE A 42 -9.35 13.06 -4.56
C PHE A 42 -9.23 14.41 -5.26
N TRP A 43 -9.53 14.43 -6.55
CA TRP A 43 -9.70 15.67 -7.28
C TRP A 43 -11.17 16.11 -7.16
N GLY A 44 -11.44 17.06 -6.25
CA GLY A 44 -12.81 17.43 -5.88
C GLY A 44 -13.48 16.38 -4.99
N GLU A 45 -14.79 16.22 -5.13
CA GLU A 45 -15.62 15.30 -4.32
C GLU A 45 -15.68 13.91 -4.94
N PRO A 46 -15.19 12.85 -4.26
CA PRO A 46 -15.32 11.48 -4.75
C PRO A 46 -16.77 10.98 -4.68
N ASP A 47 -17.12 10.01 -5.50
CA ASP A 47 -18.38 9.30 -5.32
C ASP A 47 -18.37 8.43 -4.05
N GLU A 48 -19.57 8.02 -3.61
CA GLU A 48 -19.73 7.23 -2.37
C GLU A 48 -18.97 5.90 -2.41
N GLU A 49 -18.88 5.24 -3.58
CA GLU A 49 -18.15 3.97 -3.71
C GLU A 49 -16.65 4.20 -3.61
N THR A 50 -16.11 5.22 -4.25
CA THR A 50 -14.70 5.59 -4.18
C THR A 50 -14.28 5.97 -2.75
N ALA A 51 -15.10 6.77 -2.06
CA ALA A 51 -14.86 7.13 -0.66
C ALA A 51 -14.90 5.89 0.26
N ARG A 52 -15.85 4.97 0.03
CA ARG A 52 -15.94 3.70 0.75
C ARG A 52 -14.72 2.80 0.50
N ILE A 53 -14.26 2.70 -0.75
CA ILE A 53 -13.06 1.93 -1.12
C ILE A 53 -11.83 2.48 -0.40
N TYR A 54 -11.69 3.81 -0.34
CA TYR A 54 -10.60 4.45 0.39
C TYR A 54 -10.57 4.03 1.85
N ASP A 55 -11.71 4.10 2.56
CA ASP A 55 -11.80 3.69 3.96
C ASP A 55 -11.47 2.21 4.16
N ILE A 56 -11.89 1.34 3.23
CA ILE A 56 -11.57 -0.10 3.28
C ILE A 56 -10.06 -0.32 3.14
N VAL A 57 -9.41 0.34 2.17
CA VAL A 57 -7.96 0.23 1.95
C VAL A 57 -7.18 0.77 3.16
N ARG A 58 -7.60 1.91 3.71
CA ARG A 58 -7.01 2.47 4.94
C ARG A 58 -7.07 1.49 6.10
N ARG A 59 -8.24 0.91 6.36
CA ARG A 59 -8.41 -0.10 7.43
C ARG A 59 -7.63 -1.38 7.16
N ALA A 60 -7.47 -1.77 5.91
CA ALA A 60 -6.66 -2.94 5.54
C ALA A 60 -5.17 -2.69 5.81
N ASN A 61 -4.67 -1.49 5.50
CA ASN A 61 -3.31 -1.08 5.82
C ASN A 61 -3.09 -1.08 7.34
N GLU A 62 -3.95 -0.37 8.09
CA GLU A 62 -3.90 -0.30 9.56
C GLU A 62 -3.96 -1.68 10.23
N ALA A 63 -4.79 -2.60 9.70
CA ALA A 63 -4.93 -3.96 10.24
C ALA A 63 -3.63 -4.79 10.08
N ALA A 64 -2.95 -4.66 8.96
CA ALA A 64 -1.67 -5.32 8.74
C ALA A 64 -0.56 -4.70 9.60
N GLU A 65 -0.47 -3.37 9.64
CA GLU A 65 0.52 -2.66 10.45
C GLU A 65 0.41 -2.98 11.94
N ALA A 66 -0.81 -3.04 12.46
CA ALA A 66 -1.07 -3.37 13.87
C ALA A 66 -0.62 -4.79 14.26
N LEU A 67 -0.45 -5.69 13.28
CA LEU A 67 -0.01 -7.06 13.51
C LEU A 67 1.51 -7.22 13.44
N ILE A 68 2.26 -6.24 12.91
CA ILE A 68 3.70 -6.37 12.72
C ILE A 68 4.42 -6.45 14.07
N ALA A 69 5.04 -7.60 14.30
CA ALA A 69 5.91 -7.83 15.46
C ALA A 69 6.89 -8.97 15.15
N PRO A 70 8.05 -9.01 15.82
CA PRO A 70 8.93 -10.18 15.76
C PRO A 70 8.17 -11.47 16.08
N GLY A 71 8.36 -12.49 15.25
CA GLY A 71 7.69 -13.79 15.42
C GLY A 71 6.40 -13.99 14.61
N VAL A 72 5.80 -12.93 14.07
CA VAL A 72 4.65 -13.02 13.15
C VAL A 72 5.14 -13.48 11.78
N ARG A 73 4.32 -14.20 11.01
CA ARG A 73 4.69 -14.62 9.65
C ARG A 73 4.24 -13.56 8.63
N MET A 74 5.00 -13.42 7.55
CA MET A 74 4.65 -12.50 6.45
C MET A 74 3.26 -12.81 5.86
N CYS A 75 2.89 -14.10 5.73
CA CYS A 75 1.58 -14.49 5.24
C CYS A 75 0.42 -14.08 6.17
N ASP A 76 0.66 -13.95 7.47
CA ASP A 76 -0.35 -13.51 8.41
C ASP A 76 -0.62 -11.99 8.29
N LEU A 77 0.40 -11.21 7.90
CA LEU A 77 0.23 -9.78 7.59
C LEU A 77 -0.61 -9.58 6.33
N ASP A 78 -0.29 -10.31 5.23
CA ASP A 78 -1.10 -10.27 4.01
C ASP A 78 -2.55 -10.70 4.30
N ARG A 79 -2.73 -11.76 5.09
CA ARG A 79 -4.06 -12.24 5.47
C ARG A 79 -4.85 -11.16 6.20
N ALA A 80 -4.25 -10.47 7.14
CA ALA A 80 -4.94 -9.44 7.92
C ALA A 80 -5.50 -8.32 7.04
N ALA A 81 -4.70 -7.80 6.09
CA ALA A 81 -5.18 -6.80 5.13
C ALA A 81 -6.23 -7.36 4.18
N ARG A 82 -5.98 -8.56 3.65
CA ARG A 82 -6.84 -9.21 2.66
C ARG A 82 -8.21 -9.53 3.23
N ASP A 83 -8.30 -10.00 4.46
CA ASP A 83 -9.56 -10.31 5.11
C ASP A 83 -10.46 -9.07 5.24
N VAL A 84 -9.89 -7.89 5.52
CA VAL A 84 -10.65 -6.62 5.54
C VAL A 84 -11.27 -6.34 4.17
N ILE A 85 -10.49 -6.50 3.10
CA ILE A 85 -10.92 -6.23 1.73
C ILE A 85 -11.93 -7.28 1.24
N GLU A 86 -11.70 -8.57 1.54
CA GLU A 86 -12.59 -9.67 1.16
C GLU A 86 -13.94 -9.58 1.88
N ASN A 87 -13.95 -9.31 3.18
CA ASN A 87 -15.17 -9.14 3.97
C ASN A 87 -16.01 -7.93 3.51
N ALA A 88 -15.37 -6.92 2.91
CA ALA A 88 -16.05 -5.80 2.29
C ALA A 88 -16.59 -6.10 0.87
N GLY A 89 -16.30 -7.29 0.31
CA GLY A 89 -16.76 -7.73 -1.02
C GLY A 89 -15.82 -7.35 -2.17
N TYR A 90 -14.62 -6.85 -1.89
CA TYR A 90 -13.67 -6.37 -2.91
C TYR A 90 -12.46 -7.29 -3.13
N GLY A 91 -12.42 -8.49 -2.55
CA GLY A 91 -11.26 -9.40 -2.59
C GLY A 91 -10.69 -9.65 -4.00
N LYS A 92 -11.55 -9.82 -5.03
CA LYS A 92 -11.12 -10.02 -6.42
C LYS A 92 -10.40 -8.82 -7.05
N TYR A 93 -10.47 -7.66 -6.41
CA TYR A 93 -9.87 -6.40 -6.86
C TYR A 93 -8.57 -6.06 -6.13
N PHE A 94 -8.16 -6.86 -5.15
CA PHE A 94 -6.84 -6.80 -4.55
C PHE A 94 -5.95 -7.86 -5.21
N THR A 95 -5.29 -7.48 -6.28
CA THR A 95 -4.70 -8.39 -7.27
C THR A 95 -3.19 -8.62 -7.11
N HIS A 96 -2.56 -8.02 -6.11
CA HIS A 96 -1.13 -8.16 -5.85
C HIS A 96 -0.83 -8.60 -4.41
N ARG A 97 0.42 -8.86 -4.09
CA ARG A 97 0.92 -9.11 -2.73
C ARG A 97 0.75 -7.86 -1.87
N LEU A 98 0.75 -8.03 -0.56
CA LEU A 98 0.60 -6.92 0.38
C LEU A 98 1.81 -5.98 0.38
N GLY A 99 3.02 -6.49 0.11
CA GLY A 99 4.21 -5.65 0.13
C GLY A 99 5.48 -6.38 -0.31
N HIS A 100 6.60 -5.68 -0.27
CA HIS A 100 7.91 -6.17 -0.65
C HIS A 100 8.99 -5.70 0.32
N SER A 101 10.09 -6.45 0.40
CA SER A 101 11.28 -5.99 1.12
C SER A 101 11.92 -4.82 0.39
N ILE A 102 12.47 -3.88 1.15
CA ILE A 102 13.12 -2.66 0.66
C ILE A 102 14.35 -2.35 1.52
N GLY A 103 15.34 -1.72 0.91
CA GLY A 103 16.56 -1.34 1.62
C GLY A 103 17.50 -0.55 0.71
N LEU A 104 18.61 -1.15 0.26
CA LEU A 104 19.52 -0.54 -0.71
C LEU A 104 18.94 -0.55 -2.14
N GLN A 105 17.98 -1.44 -2.38
CA GLN A 105 17.18 -1.46 -3.60
C GLN A 105 15.71 -1.23 -3.25
N ASP A 106 14.99 -0.66 -4.18
CA ASP A 106 13.55 -0.42 -4.07
C ASP A 106 12.77 -1.73 -3.87
N HIS A 107 13.14 -2.76 -4.62
CA HIS A 107 12.63 -4.11 -4.42
C HIS A 107 13.80 -5.06 -4.13
N GLU A 108 13.84 -5.57 -2.91
CA GLU A 108 14.79 -6.59 -2.49
C GLU A 108 14.14 -7.99 -2.46
N PRO A 109 14.93 -9.08 -2.40
CA PRO A 109 14.39 -10.42 -2.21
C PRO A 109 13.57 -10.51 -0.93
N GLY A 110 12.37 -11.07 -1.05
CA GLY A 110 11.39 -11.16 0.02
C GLY A 110 10.12 -10.37 -0.30
N ASP A 111 9.01 -10.87 0.16
CA ASP A 111 7.71 -10.22 -0.02
C ASP A 111 6.79 -10.45 1.19
N VAL A 112 5.76 -9.63 1.29
CA VAL A 112 4.65 -9.84 2.23
C VAL A 112 3.48 -10.38 1.40
N SER A 113 3.31 -11.71 1.42
CA SER A 113 2.29 -12.39 0.60
C SER A 113 1.71 -13.61 1.32
N LEU A 114 0.53 -14.06 0.88
CA LEU A 114 -0.17 -15.24 1.43
C LEU A 114 0.66 -16.53 1.44
N VAL A 115 1.68 -16.62 0.60
CA VAL A 115 2.51 -17.84 0.45
C VAL A 115 3.86 -17.74 1.17
N ASN A 116 4.19 -16.58 1.71
CA ASN A 116 5.46 -16.39 2.41
C ASN A 116 5.30 -16.68 3.91
N GLU A 117 5.82 -17.83 4.34
CA GLU A 117 5.81 -18.24 5.75
C GLU A 117 7.03 -17.73 6.56
N GLN A 118 7.87 -16.89 5.94
CA GLN A 118 9.02 -16.31 6.64
C GLN A 118 8.55 -15.54 7.88
N VAL A 119 9.25 -15.74 8.97
CA VAL A 119 8.98 -15.05 10.23
C VAL A 119 9.59 -13.67 10.20
N VAL A 120 8.84 -12.69 10.67
CA VAL A 120 9.28 -11.29 10.85
C VAL A 120 10.35 -11.25 11.95
N GLU A 121 11.48 -10.61 11.64
CA GLU A 121 12.63 -10.47 12.55
C GLU A 121 13.01 -8.99 12.70
N PRO A 122 13.59 -8.60 13.85
CA PRO A 122 14.13 -7.25 14.02
C PRO A 122 15.13 -6.87 12.94
N GLY A 123 15.06 -5.64 12.46
CA GLY A 123 15.88 -5.09 11.39
C GLY A 123 15.30 -5.29 9.98
N MET A 124 14.25 -6.08 9.81
CA MET A 124 13.56 -6.17 8.53
C MET A 124 12.85 -4.88 8.19
N THR A 125 12.90 -4.51 6.90
CA THR A 125 12.19 -3.36 6.35
C THR A 125 11.38 -3.81 5.13
N PHE A 126 10.09 -3.50 5.11
CA PHE A 126 9.21 -3.88 4.00
C PHE A 126 8.03 -2.91 3.87
N SER A 127 7.39 -2.90 2.70
CA SER A 127 6.17 -2.12 2.45
C SER A 127 4.92 -2.84 2.93
N ILE A 128 3.90 -2.07 3.28
CA ILE A 128 2.52 -2.49 3.50
C ILE A 128 1.64 -1.64 2.60
N GLU A 129 1.17 -2.21 1.49
CA GLU A 129 0.58 -1.48 0.38
C GLU A 129 -0.74 -2.08 -0.16
N PRO A 130 -1.74 -2.34 0.68
CA PRO A 130 -3.00 -2.87 0.17
C PRO A 130 -3.64 -1.92 -0.82
N GLY A 131 -4.32 -2.48 -1.84
CA GLY A 131 -5.01 -1.70 -2.85
C GLY A 131 -6.25 -2.38 -3.40
N ILE A 132 -7.22 -1.59 -3.83
CA ILE A 132 -8.43 -2.02 -4.53
C ILE A 132 -8.49 -1.29 -5.86
N TYR A 133 -8.59 -2.04 -6.96
CA TYR A 133 -8.61 -1.49 -8.31
C TYR A 133 -9.83 -1.96 -9.08
N LEU A 134 -10.77 -1.05 -9.34
CA LEU A 134 -11.95 -1.28 -10.18
C LEU A 134 -11.64 -0.88 -11.62
N PRO A 135 -11.46 -1.83 -12.55
CA PRO A 135 -11.08 -1.49 -13.93
C PRO A 135 -12.03 -0.49 -14.58
N GLY A 136 -11.47 0.59 -15.13
CA GLY A 136 -12.20 1.65 -15.81
C GLY A 136 -13.01 2.57 -14.90
N ARG A 137 -12.85 2.47 -13.58
CA ARG A 137 -13.60 3.30 -12.61
C ARG A 137 -12.68 4.02 -11.62
N THR A 138 -12.05 3.31 -10.72
CA THR A 138 -11.24 3.90 -9.65
C THR A 138 -10.18 2.91 -9.15
N GLY A 139 -9.13 3.43 -8.53
CA GLY A 139 -8.11 2.63 -7.86
C GLY A 139 -7.56 3.37 -6.66
N VAL A 140 -7.46 2.68 -5.53
CA VAL A 140 -6.93 3.24 -4.28
C VAL A 140 -5.83 2.34 -3.76
N ARG A 141 -4.70 2.91 -3.38
CA ARG A 141 -3.62 2.28 -2.60
C ARG A 141 -3.13 3.24 -1.52
N ILE A 142 -2.86 2.70 -0.37
CA ILE A 142 -2.16 3.37 0.73
C ILE A 142 -0.98 2.49 1.09
N GLU A 143 0.21 3.06 1.12
CA GLU A 143 1.45 2.35 1.34
C GLU A 143 2.33 3.06 2.35
N ASP A 144 2.84 2.28 3.29
CA ASP A 144 3.86 2.68 4.23
C ASP A 144 4.98 1.66 4.33
N LEU A 145 6.15 2.15 4.71
CA LEU A 145 7.30 1.32 5.06
C LEU A 145 7.31 1.05 6.56
N ALA A 146 7.46 -0.21 6.89
CA ALA A 146 7.63 -0.69 8.25
C ALA A 146 9.09 -1.07 8.51
N LEU A 147 9.65 -0.59 9.63
CA LEU A 147 10.90 -1.07 10.20
C LEU A 147 10.58 -1.89 11.45
N VAL A 148 10.94 -3.16 11.44
CA VAL A 148 10.75 -4.04 12.59
C VAL A 148 11.80 -3.76 13.66
N ALA A 149 11.36 -3.32 14.83
CA ALA A 149 12.22 -3.11 16.00
C ALA A 149 12.20 -4.34 16.91
N GLU A 150 13.09 -4.37 17.92
CA GLU A 150 13.15 -5.47 18.91
C GLU A 150 11.81 -5.71 19.63
N ASN A 151 11.01 -4.66 19.86
CA ASN A 151 9.77 -4.70 20.63
C ASN A 151 8.57 -4.11 19.87
N GLY A 152 8.48 -4.32 18.56
CA GLY A 152 7.35 -3.83 17.76
C GLY A 152 7.75 -3.34 16.38
N VAL A 153 7.08 -2.31 15.90
CA VAL A 153 7.27 -1.74 14.58
C VAL A 153 7.37 -0.22 14.63
N GLU A 154 8.18 0.35 13.76
CA GLU A 154 8.21 1.77 13.44
C GLU A 154 7.70 1.96 12.01
N ILE A 155 6.63 2.72 11.82
CA ILE A 155 6.16 3.14 10.50
C ILE A 155 6.96 4.37 10.10
N LEU A 156 7.69 4.27 8.99
CA LEU A 156 8.67 5.27 8.57
C LEU A 156 8.04 6.46 7.84
N ASN A 157 6.85 6.28 7.28
CA ASN A 157 6.14 7.32 6.53
C ASN A 157 5.23 8.12 7.47
N ALA A 158 5.48 9.43 7.56
CA ALA A 158 4.76 10.31 8.48
C ALA A 158 3.54 11.02 7.85
N TYR A 159 3.29 10.84 6.54
CA TYR A 159 2.15 11.48 5.89
C TYR A 159 0.84 10.78 6.32
N PRO A 160 -0.19 11.53 6.76
CA PRO A 160 -1.41 10.93 7.31
C PRO A 160 -2.18 10.08 6.28
N HIS A 161 -2.99 9.16 6.81
CA HIS A 161 -3.92 8.31 6.02
C HIS A 161 -5.30 8.95 5.83
N ASP A 162 -5.52 10.14 6.35
CA ASP A 162 -6.79 10.83 6.15
C ASP A 162 -7.00 11.20 4.69
N PRO A 163 -8.23 11.07 4.17
CA PRO A 163 -8.50 11.42 2.78
C PRO A 163 -8.30 12.92 2.55
N VAL A 164 -7.51 13.26 1.54
CA VAL A 164 -7.22 14.66 1.16
C VAL A 164 -7.85 14.96 -0.18
N ARG A 165 -8.50 16.11 -0.28
CA ARG A 165 -9.03 16.67 -1.52
C ARG A 165 -8.08 17.69 -2.08
N LEU A 166 -7.89 17.62 -3.38
CA LEU A 166 -7.16 18.59 -4.20
C LEU A 166 -8.21 19.42 -4.96
N ASP A 167 -8.06 20.75 -4.94
CA ASP A 167 -8.95 21.70 -5.62
C ASP A 167 -8.40 22.10 -6.99
#